data_cf7f00b403257aac026783014e2581e7
#
_entry.id   cf7f00b403257aac026783014e2581e7
#
_cell.length_a   1.000
_cell.length_b   1.000
_cell.length_c   1.000
_cell.angle_alpha   90.00
_cell.angle_beta   90.00
_cell.angle_gamma   90.00
#
_symmetry.space_group_name_H-M   'P 1'
#
loop_
_entity.id
_entity.type
_entity.pdbx_description
1 polymer ?
#
loop_
_entity_poly.entity_id
_entity_poly.type
_entity_poly.pdbx_seq_one_letter_code
_entity_poly.pdbx_strand_id
1 'polypeptide(L)'
;TAVSGSGPAFFAFMEEAMVEGGRALGLPADAARLLAEQTMLGTAAYLRHSGADLAEFISGVATPGGTTAAGMDVMRASDFKKIVAGTLAASANRSKELGK
;
A
#
# COMPACT_ATOMS: atom_id res chain seq x y z
N THR A 1 0.34 15.68 -8.73
CA THR A 1 -1.11 15.75 -8.51
C THR A 1 -1.73 14.37 -8.28
N ALA A 2 -1.56 13.45 -9.25
CA ALA A 2 -2.13 12.11 -9.09
C ALA A 2 -1.53 11.37 -7.88
N VAL A 3 -0.23 11.45 -7.68
CA VAL A 3 0.44 10.78 -6.56
C VAL A 3 0.19 11.51 -5.23
N SER A 4 0.38 12.82 -5.19
CA SER A 4 0.32 13.58 -3.94
C SER A 4 -1.05 14.17 -3.63
N GLY A 5 -1.76 14.66 -4.64
CA GLY A 5 -3.08 15.26 -4.45
C GLY A 5 -4.17 14.23 -4.22
N SER A 6 -4.24 13.23 -5.09
CA SER A 6 -5.22 12.13 -5.00
C SER A 6 -4.71 10.96 -4.17
N GLY A 7 -3.40 10.86 -4.00
CA GLY A 7 -2.74 9.76 -3.31
C GLY A 7 -3.28 9.43 -1.92
N PRO A 8 -3.63 10.43 -1.10
CA PRO A 8 -4.20 10.13 0.22
C PRO A 8 -5.41 9.19 0.17
N ALA A 9 -6.30 9.39 -0.82
CA ALA A 9 -7.46 8.51 -0.98
C ALA A 9 -7.02 7.10 -1.39
N PHE A 10 -6.02 6.99 -2.25
CA PHE A 10 -5.53 5.68 -2.71
C PHE A 10 -4.87 4.91 -1.57
N PHE A 11 -4.08 5.59 -0.74
CA PHE A 11 -3.48 4.94 0.44
C PHE A 11 -4.54 4.58 1.49
N ALA A 12 -5.55 5.43 1.68
CA ALA A 12 -6.65 5.11 2.59
C ALA A 12 -7.44 3.88 2.10
N PHE A 13 -7.63 3.75 0.79
CA PHE A 13 -8.29 2.59 0.20
C PHE A 13 -7.47 1.32 0.42
N MET A 14 -6.14 1.42 0.32
CA MET A 14 -5.24 0.31 0.65
C MET A 14 -5.37 -0.08 2.12
N GLU A 15 -5.42 0.91 3.01
CA GLU A 15 -5.63 0.65 4.43
C GLU A 15 -6.97 -0.05 4.67
N GLU A 16 -8.03 0.39 3.98
CA GLU A 16 -9.34 -0.24 4.06
C GLU A 16 -9.26 -1.73 3.69
N ALA A 17 -8.55 -2.05 2.60
CA ALA A 17 -8.32 -3.44 2.20
C ALA A 17 -7.57 -4.23 3.27
N MET A 18 -6.55 -3.61 3.88
CA MET A 18 -5.79 -4.24 4.96
C MET A 18 -6.68 -4.52 6.18
N VAL A 19 -7.55 -3.58 6.52
CA VAL A 19 -8.51 -3.75 7.64
C VAL A 19 -9.46 -4.90 7.34
N GLU A 20 -10.02 -4.95 6.14
CA GLU A 20 -10.93 -6.03 5.74
C GLU A 20 -10.24 -7.39 5.80
N GLY A 21 -9.00 -7.47 5.30
CA GLY A 21 -8.21 -8.70 5.37
C GLY A 21 -7.92 -9.12 6.80
N GLY A 22 -7.56 -8.16 7.66
CA GLY A 22 -7.31 -8.42 9.07
C GLY A 22 -8.54 -8.93 9.80
N ARG A 23 -9.71 -8.36 9.51
CA ARG A 23 -10.98 -8.81 10.09
C ARG A 23 -11.31 -10.23 9.65
N ALA A 24 -11.05 -10.57 8.40
CA ALA A 24 -11.26 -11.93 7.91
C ALA A 24 -10.39 -12.96 8.65
N LEU A 25 -9.26 -12.51 9.21
CA LEU A 25 -8.37 -13.35 10.01
C LEU A 25 -8.77 -13.38 11.50
N GLY A 26 -9.84 -12.69 11.88
CA GLY A 26 -10.35 -12.70 13.23
C GLY A 26 -10.03 -11.48 14.09
N LEU A 27 -9.36 -10.46 13.54
CA LEU A 27 -9.08 -9.27 14.32
C LEU A 27 -10.35 -8.41 14.47
N PRO A 28 -10.58 -7.82 15.66
CA PRO A 28 -11.64 -6.82 15.80
C PRO A 28 -11.38 -5.62 14.90
N ALA A 29 -12.44 -4.96 14.46
CA ALA A 29 -12.33 -3.84 13.51
C ALA A 29 -11.38 -2.73 13.95
N ASP A 30 -11.47 -2.33 15.22
CA ASP A 30 -10.63 -1.25 15.77
C ASP A 30 -9.15 -1.67 15.86
N ALA A 31 -8.89 -2.92 16.25
CA ALA A 31 -7.52 -3.46 16.29
C ALA A 31 -6.94 -3.56 14.88
N ALA A 32 -7.71 -4.05 13.92
CA ALA A 32 -7.26 -4.16 12.52
C ALA A 32 -6.90 -2.78 11.96
N ARG A 33 -7.73 -1.78 12.25
CA ARG A 33 -7.48 -0.41 11.79
C ARG A 33 -6.22 0.17 12.44
N LEU A 34 -6.08 0.02 13.75
CA LEU A 34 -4.92 0.55 14.47
C LEU A 34 -3.62 -0.07 13.94
N LEU A 35 -3.61 -1.40 13.77
CA LEU A 35 -2.42 -2.11 13.29
C LEU A 35 -2.08 -1.70 11.86
N ALA A 36 -3.06 -1.62 10.97
CA ALA A 36 -2.84 -1.23 9.58
C ALA A 36 -2.32 0.21 9.50
N GLU A 37 -2.94 1.12 10.23
CA GLU A 37 -2.60 2.54 10.19
C GLU A 37 -1.22 2.82 10.79
N GLN A 38 -0.90 2.20 11.92
CA GLN A 38 0.43 2.32 12.55
C GLN A 38 1.52 1.71 11.69
N THR A 39 1.23 0.59 11.02
CA THR A 39 2.19 -0.04 10.12
C THR A 39 2.47 0.87 8.91
N MET A 40 1.43 1.46 8.34
CA MET A 40 1.56 2.38 7.22
C MET A 40 2.39 3.62 7.62
N LEU A 41 2.05 4.21 8.77
CA LEU A 41 2.76 5.39 9.28
C LEU A 41 4.22 5.07 9.56
N GLY A 42 4.49 3.98 10.28
CA GLY A 42 5.85 3.60 10.63
C GLY A 42 6.71 3.24 9.41
N THR A 43 6.11 2.55 8.44
CA THR A 43 6.82 2.19 7.21
C THR A 43 7.20 3.44 6.42
N ALA A 44 6.25 4.36 6.23
CA ALA A 44 6.52 5.60 5.51
C ALA A 44 7.58 6.44 6.21
N ALA A 45 7.50 6.55 7.53
CA ALA A 45 8.48 7.29 8.33
C ALA A 45 9.88 6.67 8.22
N TYR A 46 9.97 5.35 8.33
CA TYR A 46 11.25 4.65 8.19
C TYR A 46 11.87 4.87 6.81
N LEU A 47 11.08 4.68 5.76
CA LEU A 47 11.57 4.83 4.39
C LEU A 47 12.00 6.27 4.11
N ARG A 48 11.24 7.24 4.61
CA ARG A 48 11.57 8.66 4.45
C ARG A 48 12.87 9.02 5.16
N HIS A 49 13.03 8.53 6.38
CA HIS A 49 14.20 8.84 7.22
C HIS A 49 15.47 8.12 6.74
N SER A 50 15.35 6.84 6.39
CA SER A 50 16.51 6.02 5.99
C SER A 50 16.93 6.22 4.55
N GLY A 51 16.00 6.60 3.67
CA GLY A 51 16.23 6.66 2.23
C GLY A 51 16.46 5.29 1.61
N ALA A 52 16.02 4.22 2.28
CA ALA A 52 16.25 2.85 1.81
C ALA A 52 15.61 2.62 0.44
N ASP A 53 16.25 1.78 -0.37
CA ASP A 53 15.69 1.32 -1.63
C ASP A 53 14.47 0.45 -1.35
N LEU A 54 13.37 0.70 -2.06
CA LEU A 54 12.11 0.00 -1.80
C LEU A 54 12.22 -1.51 -1.99
N ALA A 55 12.86 -1.96 -3.07
CA ALA A 55 13.02 -3.38 -3.34
C ALA A 55 13.88 -4.07 -2.27
N GLU A 56 14.95 -3.42 -1.83
CA GLU A 56 15.80 -3.94 -0.76
C GLU A 56 15.05 -4.00 0.57
N PHE A 57 14.28 -2.98 0.88
CA PHE A 57 13.48 -2.96 2.10
C PHE A 57 12.49 -4.13 2.10
N ILE A 58 11.77 -4.31 1.00
CA ILE A 58 10.81 -5.42 0.87
C ILE A 58 11.51 -6.76 1.05
N SER A 59 12.66 -6.96 0.40
CA SER A 59 13.44 -8.20 0.51
C SER A 59 13.91 -8.45 1.95
N GLY A 60 14.27 -7.39 2.67
CA GLY A 60 14.71 -7.49 4.06
C GLY A 60 13.59 -7.95 5.00
N VAL A 61 12.35 -7.54 4.72
CA VAL A 61 11.18 -7.95 5.51
C VAL A 61 10.71 -9.34 5.06
N ALA A 62 10.75 -9.61 3.76
CA ALA A 62 10.24 -10.85 3.16
C ALA A 62 11.33 -11.93 3.13
N THR A 63 11.67 -12.47 4.31
CA THR A 63 12.66 -13.54 4.39
C THR A 63 12.15 -14.81 3.70
N PRO A 64 13.04 -15.58 3.03
CA PRO A 64 12.62 -16.80 2.33
C PRO A 64 11.87 -17.77 3.25
N GLY A 65 10.72 -18.26 2.78
CA GLY A 65 9.88 -19.18 3.53
C GLY A 65 9.07 -18.56 4.66
N GLY A 66 9.16 -17.25 4.84
CA GLY A 66 8.46 -16.53 5.90
C GLY A 66 7.05 -16.09 5.52
N THR A 67 6.36 -15.49 6.48
CA THR A 67 4.97 -15.03 6.30
C THR A 67 4.86 -13.89 5.30
N THR A 68 5.81 -12.97 5.34
CA THR A 68 5.82 -11.83 4.41
C THR A 68 6.07 -12.29 2.98
N ALA A 69 6.99 -13.25 2.78
CA ALA A 69 7.27 -13.80 1.45
C ALA A 69 6.01 -14.44 0.86
N ALA A 70 5.25 -15.18 1.67
CA ALA A 70 4.00 -15.81 1.23
C ALA A 70 2.99 -14.76 0.77
N GLY A 71 2.84 -13.67 1.54
CA GLY A 71 1.96 -12.56 1.16
C GLY A 71 2.44 -11.85 -0.10
N MET A 72 3.73 -11.58 -0.20
CA MET A 72 4.31 -10.94 -1.39
C MET A 72 4.12 -11.77 -2.65
N ASP A 73 4.18 -13.11 -2.53
CA ASP A 73 3.93 -13.99 -3.68
C ASP A 73 2.52 -13.78 -4.25
N VAL A 74 1.52 -13.60 -3.38
CA VAL A 74 0.15 -13.30 -3.82
C VAL A 74 0.10 -11.97 -4.55
N MET A 75 0.69 -10.93 -3.99
CA MET A 75 0.68 -9.59 -4.61
C MET A 75 1.42 -9.58 -5.94
N ARG A 76 2.59 -10.23 -6.01
CA ARG A 76 3.40 -10.25 -7.23
C ARG A 76 2.74 -11.05 -8.35
N ALA A 77 1.96 -12.09 -8.02
CA ALA A 77 1.24 -12.88 -9.00
C ALA A 77 -0.02 -12.18 -9.52
N SER A 78 -0.44 -11.11 -8.85
CA SER A 78 -1.63 -10.34 -9.23
C SER A 78 -1.28 -9.17 -10.15
N ASP A 79 -2.33 -8.47 -10.61
CA ASP A 79 -2.18 -7.26 -11.41
C ASP A 79 -2.03 -5.99 -10.56
N PHE A 80 -1.60 -6.13 -9.31
CA PHE A 80 -1.57 -5.01 -8.36
C PHE A 80 -0.87 -3.78 -8.92
N LYS A 81 0.36 -3.93 -9.43
CA LYS A 81 1.12 -2.79 -9.95
C LYS A 81 0.46 -2.17 -11.18
N LYS A 82 -0.13 -3.00 -12.02
CA LYS A 82 -0.86 -2.56 -13.21
C LYS A 82 -2.10 -1.76 -12.81
N ILE A 83 -2.82 -2.21 -11.78
CA ILE A 83 -3.99 -1.51 -11.27
C ILE A 83 -3.59 -0.14 -10.71
N VAL A 84 -2.50 -0.08 -9.95
CA VAL A 84 -1.99 1.19 -9.40
C VAL A 84 -1.61 2.14 -10.53
N ALA A 85 -0.90 1.67 -11.54
CA ALA A 85 -0.52 2.48 -12.69
C ALA A 85 -1.77 3.03 -13.41
N GLY A 86 -2.77 2.19 -13.62
CA GLY A 86 -4.04 2.60 -14.24
C GLY A 86 -4.81 3.62 -13.40
N THR A 87 -4.77 3.44 -12.09
CA THR A 87 -5.41 4.38 -11.14
C THR A 87 -4.79 5.77 -11.27
N LEU A 88 -3.47 5.83 -11.25
CA LEU A 88 -2.76 7.11 -11.38
C LEU A 88 -2.98 7.75 -12.76
N ALA A 89 -3.00 6.95 -13.82
CA ALA A 89 -3.26 7.44 -15.17
C ALA A 89 -4.66 8.04 -15.28
N ALA A 90 -5.67 7.37 -14.72
CA ALA A 90 -7.04 7.88 -14.73
C ALA A 90 -7.15 9.20 -13.97
N SER A 91 -6.51 9.30 -12.82
CA SER A 91 -6.49 10.52 -12.01
C SER A 91 -5.79 11.66 -12.75
N ALA A 92 -4.65 11.38 -13.38
CA ALA A 92 -3.90 12.38 -14.14
C ALA A 92 -4.70 12.87 -15.35
N ASN A 93 -5.34 11.96 -16.07
CA ASN A 93 -6.16 12.31 -17.23
C ASN A 93 -7.35 13.20 -16.82
N ARG A 94 -8.01 12.87 -15.72
CA ARG A 94 -9.12 13.68 -15.23
C ARG A 94 -8.67 15.06 -14.81
N SER A 95 -7.49 15.15 -14.20
CA SER A 95 -6.89 16.44 -13.83
C SER A 95 -6.69 17.33 -15.06
N LYS A 96 -6.19 16.75 -16.15
CA LYS A 96 -6.03 17.49 -17.43
C LYS A 96 -7.36 17.94 -17.98
N GLU A 97 -8.40 17.08 -17.95
CA GLU A 97 -9.74 17.41 -18.41
C GLU A 97 -10.33 18.60 -17.64
N LEU A 98 -9.97 18.71 -16.36
CA LEU A 98 -10.44 19.81 -15.51
C LEU A 98 -9.56 21.08 -15.66
N GLY A 99 -8.58 21.04 -16.53
CA GLY A 99 -7.70 22.17 -16.77
C GLY A 99 -6.65 22.43 -15.70
N LYS A 100 -6.28 21.42 -14.96
CA LYS A 100 -5.31 21.57 -13.86
C LYS A 100 -3.90 21.21 -14.26
#